data_e2e7822d9a40bfd2498c156aefaf5fff
#
_entry.id   e2e7822d9a40bfd2498c156aefaf5fff
#
_cell.length_a   1.000
_cell.length_b   1.000
_cell.length_c   1.000
_cell.angle_alpha   90.00
_cell.angle_beta   90.00
_cell.angle_gamma   90.00
#
_symmetry.space_group_name_H-M   'P 1'
#
loop_
_entity.id
_entity.type
_entity.pdbx_description
1 polymer ?
#
loop_
_entity_poly.entity_id
_entity_poly.type
_entity_poly.pdbx_seq_one_letter_code
_entity_poly.pdbx_strand_id
1 'polypeptide(L)' 'KFNINDDVNHPKFGKGTIEHIEQLEGSVRLHVRFGEDLKKIDQKWLLQANLKKAGASRHI' A
#
# COMPACT_ATOMS: atom_id res chain seq x y z
N LYS A 1 2.27 -1.92 9.35
CA LYS A 1 3.22 -0.92 9.08
C LYS A 1 4.04 -1.20 7.85
N PHE A 2 4.27 -0.18 7.05
CA PHE A 2 4.96 -0.35 5.77
C PHE A 2 6.38 0.15 5.84
N ASN A 3 7.25 -0.54 5.11
CA ASN A 3 8.65 -0.15 5.01
C ASN A 3 9.04 -0.03 3.55
N ILE A 4 10.13 0.69 3.30
CA ILE A 4 10.66 0.80 1.95
C ILE A 4 11.06 -0.59 1.49
N ASN A 5 10.77 -0.89 0.24
CA ASN A 5 11.00 -2.18 -0.41
C ASN A 5 9.97 -3.24 -0.07
N ASP A 6 8.95 -2.89 0.71
CA ASP A 6 7.87 -3.82 0.96
C ASP A 6 7.01 -3.97 -0.29
N ASP A 7 6.46 -5.15 -0.47
CA ASP A 7 5.52 -5.41 -1.55
C ASP A 7 4.11 -5.15 -1.07
N VAL A 8 3.30 -4.56 -1.93
CA VAL A 8 1.90 -4.32 -1.62
C VAL A 8 1.04 -4.77 -2.78
N ASN A 9 -0.22 -5.04 -2.50
CA ASN A 9 -1.18 -5.41 -3.53
C ASN A 9 -2.27 -4.37 -3.61
N HIS A 10 -2.53 -3.90 -4.81
CA HIS A 10 -3.60 -2.95 -5.04
C HIS A 10 -4.62 -3.62 -5.93
N PRO A 11 -5.90 -3.55 -5.60
CA PRO A 11 -6.92 -4.25 -6.39
C PRO A 11 -7.00 -3.79 -7.83
N LYS A 12 -6.58 -2.57 -8.09
CA LYS A 12 -6.63 -2.04 -9.43
C LYS A 12 -5.30 -2.11 -10.15
N PHE A 13 -4.22 -1.80 -9.43
CA PHE A 13 -2.90 -1.72 -10.06
C PHE A 13 -2.07 -2.99 -9.92
N GLY A 14 -2.50 -3.91 -9.08
CA GLY A 14 -1.77 -5.15 -8.91
C GLY A 14 -0.67 -5.02 -7.88
N LYS A 15 0.38 -5.78 -8.06
CA LYS A 15 1.47 -5.82 -7.12
C LYS A 15 2.43 -4.66 -7.34
N GLY A 16 2.85 -4.04 -6.27
CA GLY A 16 3.79 -2.95 -6.34
C GLY A 16 4.80 -3.01 -5.22
N THR A 17 5.80 -2.15 -5.28
CA THR A 17 6.87 -2.09 -4.29
C THR A 17 6.99 -0.67 -3.79
N ILE A 18 7.07 -0.51 -2.48
CA ILE A 18 7.21 0.80 -1.87
C ILE A 18 8.63 1.30 -2.07
N GLU A 19 8.77 2.44 -2.73
CA GLU A 19 10.09 3.02 -2.97
C GLU A 19 10.40 4.17 -2.03
N HIS A 20 9.37 4.82 -1.49
CA HIS A 20 9.60 5.96 -0.65
C HIS A 20 8.39 6.14 0.27
N ILE A 21 8.63 6.63 1.47
CA ILE A 21 7.58 6.91 2.44
C ILE A 21 7.68 8.36 2.82
N GLU A 22 6.61 9.10 2.59
CA GLU A 22 6.59 10.53 2.85
C GLU A 22 5.70 10.83 4.04
N GLN A 23 6.28 11.45 5.05
CA GLN A 23 5.55 11.80 6.25
C GLN A 23 4.91 13.17 6.04
N LEU A 24 3.59 13.21 6.12
CA LEU A 24 2.86 14.45 6.00
C LEU A 24 2.19 14.75 7.33
N GLU A 25 1.69 15.97 7.45
CA GLU A 25 1.00 16.33 8.67
C GLU A 25 -0.32 15.57 8.71
N GLY A 26 -0.44 14.66 9.66
CA GLY A 26 -1.69 13.91 9.80
C GLY A 26 -1.84 12.73 8.87
N SER A 27 -0.84 12.43 8.05
CA SER A 27 -0.97 11.29 7.17
C SER A 27 0.40 10.83 6.68
N VAL A 28 0.41 9.67 6.01
CA VAL A 28 1.63 9.12 5.46
C VAL A 28 1.34 8.73 4.01
N ARG A 29 2.17 9.19 3.11
CA ARG A 29 2.01 8.90 1.70
C ARG A 29 3.09 7.93 1.24
N LEU A 30 2.65 6.87 0.57
CA LEU A 30 3.58 5.86 0.08
C LEU A 30 3.77 6.04 -1.42
N HIS A 31 5.03 6.02 -1.84
CA HIS A 31 5.34 6.08 -3.26
C HIS A 31 5.57 4.65 -3.69
N VAL A 32 4.66 4.11 -4.46
CA VAL A 32 4.65 2.70 -4.81
C VAL A 32 4.83 2.54 -6.31
N ARG A 33 5.76 1.70 -6.69
CA ARG A 33 6.00 1.41 -8.08
C ARG A 33 5.23 0.19 -8.51
N PHE A 34 4.36 0.38 -9.49
CA PHE A 34 3.59 -0.70 -10.10
C PHE A 34 4.09 -0.84 -11.53
N GLY A 35 4.97 -1.81 -11.75
CA GLY A 35 5.57 -1.96 -13.08
C GLY A 35 6.41 -0.75 -13.41
N GLU A 36 5.99 0.02 -14.39
CA GLU A 36 6.72 1.22 -14.79
C GLU A 36 6.10 2.48 -14.23
N ASP A 37 5.01 2.37 -13.51
CA ASP A 37 4.31 3.54 -12.99
C ASP A 37 4.61 3.73 -11.52
N LEU A 38 4.87 4.96 -11.14
CA LEU A 38 5.05 5.31 -9.74
C LEU A 38 3.83 6.07 -9.29
N LYS A 39 3.17 5.57 -8.25
CA LYS A 39 1.96 6.18 -7.75
C LYS A 39 2.09 6.54 -6.29
N LYS A 40 1.45 7.63 -5.91
CA LYS A 40 1.45 8.09 -4.52
C LYS A 40 0.13 7.72 -3.90
N ILE A 41 0.19 6.90 -2.87
CA ILE A 41 -1.00 6.36 -2.24
C ILE A 41 -0.96 6.61 -0.75
N ASP A 42 -2.08 7.08 -0.21
CA ASP A 42 -2.17 7.29 1.23
C ASP A 42 -2.07 5.93 1.92
N GLN A 43 -1.24 5.85 2.94
CA GLN A 43 -1.04 4.61 3.68
C GLN A 43 -2.34 4.06 4.22
N LYS A 44 -3.21 4.92 4.64
CA LYS A 44 -4.49 4.52 5.18
C LYS A 44 -5.29 3.67 4.18
N TRP A 45 -5.23 4.04 2.93
CA TRP A 45 -5.95 3.33 1.91
C TRP A 45 -5.43 1.89 1.77
N LEU A 46 -4.13 1.73 1.77
CA LEU A 46 -3.52 0.41 1.65
C LEU A 46 -3.76 -0.43 2.89
N LEU A 47 -3.75 0.18 4.05
CA LEU A 47 -4.05 -0.54 5.27
C LEU A 47 -5.45 -1.11 5.23
N GLN A 48 -6.38 -0.32 4.77
CA GLN A 48 -7.76 -0.77 4.68
C GLN A 48 -7.91 -1.94 3.73
N ALA A 49 -7.26 -1.85 2.60
CA ALA A 49 -7.32 -2.91 1.61
C ALA A 49 -6.75 -4.20 2.16
N ASN A 50 -5.62 -4.11 2.84
CA ASN A 50 -4.98 -5.27 3.41
C ASN A 50 -5.79 -5.88 4.53
N LEU A 51 -6.37 -5.04 5.34
CA LEU A 51 -7.19 -5.51 6.44
C LEU A 51 -8.41 -6.27 5.93
N LYS A 52 -9.01 -5.77 4.90
CA LYS A 52 -10.13 -6.42 4.29
C LYS A 52 -9.75 -7.79 3.82
N LYS A 53 -8.64 -7.89 3.17
CA LYS A 53 -8.16 -9.15 2.68
C LYS A 53 -7.90 -10.12 3.81
N ALA A 54 -7.25 -9.66 4.83
CA ALA A 54 -6.95 -10.49 5.98
C ALA A 54 -8.23 -10.92 6.67
N GLY A 55 -9.18 -10.02 6.77
CA GLY A 55 -10.44 -10.33 7.38
C GLY A 55 -11.17 -11.42 6.63
N ALA A 56 -11.18 -11.32 5.34
CA ALA A 56 -11.82 -12.32 4.52
C ALA A 56 -11.16 -13.66 4.71
N SER A 57 -9.88 -13.67 4.74
CA SER A 57 -9.12 -14.88 4.97
C SER A 57 -9.49 -15.55 6.26
N ARG A 58 -9.59 -14.78 7.28
CA ARG A 58 -9.84 -15.33 8.57
C ARG A 58 -11.24 -15.78 8.78
N HIS A 59 -12.11 -15.29 8.00
CA HIS A 59 -13.49 -15.61 8.15
C HIS A 59 -13.80 -17.02 7.76
N ILE A 60 -12.96 -17.64 7.15
CA ILE A 60 -13.15 -19.02 6.76
C ILE A 60 -12.75 -20.00 7.82
#